data_2bd486b48b48a479a7dff76a77f5cc08
#
_entry.id   2bd486b48b48a479a7dff76a77f5cc08
#
_cell.length_a   1.000
_cell.length_b   1.000
_cell.length_c   1.000
_cell.angle_alpha   90.00
_cell.angle_beta   90.00
_cell.angle_gamma   90.00
#
_symmetry.space_group_name_H-M   'P 1'
#
loop_
_entity.id
_entity.type
_entity.pdbx_description
1 polymer ?
#
loop_
_entity_poly.entity_id
_entity_poly.type
_entity_poly.pdbx_seq_one_letter_code
_entity_poly.pdbx_strand_id
1 'polypeptide(L)'
;MKIKNIIIAILLILTIKSYSQEVNASVQVSARQIEGTDRDAFKELQQALYEFVNNRIWTNYNYKLEERIECTILLTLSERISSDQYKGKLNLVLRRPVYKTNYNTTMLNYIDKDVQFTYSEGEPLIYAENSFSNNLTSMIAYYVYVFLGLDADSFSKLGGTPYFEKAQSIVQNAQNTSEPGWKAFENMKNRYWLTENLLNPQYRPIRESIYEYHRKGLDLMYDNVENGRTNIAESLKLLQQSNRAKPGSFLMRLYLDSKRDEIIKIFGEGSPKTKTEVVNIMKEIDPANGDKYSAILRK
;
A
#
# COMPACT_ATOMS: atom_id res chain seq x y z
N MET A 1 10.69 55.67 -0.56
CA MET A 1 11.59 54.56 -0.93
C MET A 1 11.56 53.37 0.07
N LYS A 2 11.48 53.62 1.38
CA LYS A 2 11.50 52.53 2.41
C LYS A 2 10.26 51.61 2.41
N ILE A 3 9.05 52.15 2.21
CA ILE A 3 7.79 51.38 2.21
C ILE A 3 7.71 50.42 1.02
N LYS A 4 8.15 50.84 -0.17
CA LYS A 4 8.16 50.04 -1.39
C LYS A 4 9.09 48.82 -1.26
N ASN A 5 10.22 48.97 -0.59
CA ASN A 5 11.17 47.89 -0.32
C ASN A 5 10.65 46.91 0.74
N ILE A 6 9.85 47.38 1.71
CA ILE A 6 9.20 46.50 2.71
C ILE A 6 8.10 45.66 2.06
N ILE A 7 7.30 46.25 1.15
CA ILE A 7 6.26 45.51 0.40
C ILE A 7 6.88 44.43 -0.50
N ILE A 8 7.99 44.75 -1.17
CA ILE A 8 8.72 43.75 -2.00
C ILE A 8 9.31 42.64 -1.15
N ALA A 9 9.85 42.94 0.03
CA ALA A 9 10.36 41.93 0.97
C ALA A 9 9.23 41.03 1.53
N ILE A 10 8.05 41.61 1.79
CA ILE A 10 6.87 40.82 2.23
C ILE A 10 6.33 39.93 1.08
N LEU A 11 6.31 40.40 -0.17
CA LEU A 11 5.93 39.62 -1.33
C LEU A 11 6.91 38.47 -1.62
N LEU A 12 8.20 38.64 -1.35
CA LEU A 12 9.22 37.60 -1.50
C LEU A 12 9.10 36.51 -0.44
N ILE A 13 8.60 36.81 0.76
CA ILE A 13 8.37 35.84 1.83
C ILE A 13 7.13 34.98 1.56
N LEU A 14 6.18 35.44 0.75
CA LEU A 14 4.96 34.72 0.38
C LEU A 14 5.16 33.66 -0.70
N THR A 15 6.35 33.52 -1.28
CA THR A 15 6.68 32.42 -2.22
C THR A 15 7.27 31.20 -1.56
N ILE A 16 6.95 30.92 -0.28
CA ILE A 16 7.26 29.64 0.33
C ILE A 16 6.43 28.59 -0.43
N LYS A 17 7.10 27.85 -1.31
CA LYS A 17 6.50 26.67 -1.93
C LYS A 17 6.14 25.72 -0.79
N SER A 18 4.86 25.67 -0.45
CA SER A 18 4.33 24.63 0.41
C SER A 18 4.45 23.34 -0.40
N TYR A 19 5.51 22.57 -0.14
CA TYR A 19 5.59 21.21 -0.65
C TYR A 19 4.45 20.43 -0.01
N SER A 20 3.50 20.03 -0.80
CA SER A 20 2.42 19.19 -0.36
C SER A 20 2.96 17.79 -0.12
N GLN A 21 2.66 17.27 1.06
CA GLN A 21 2.97 15.88 1.42
C GLN A 21 2.11 14.93 0.57
N GLU A 22 2.70 13.84 0.08
CA GLU A 22 2.01 12.89 -0.80
C GLU A 22 1.12 11.93 -0.03
N VAL A 23 1.45 11.66 1.23
CA VAL A 23 0.80 10.65 2.07
C VAL A 23 0.02 11.32 3.21
N ASN A 24 -1.16 10.79 3.48
CA ASN A 24 -2.00 11.09 4.63
C ASN A 24 -2.17 9.79 5.45
N ALA A 25 -1.14 9.46 6.24
CA ALA A 25 -1.10 8.23 7.01
C ALA A 25 -1.69 8.42 8.41
N SER A 26 -2.62 7.55 8.78
CA SER A 26 -2.95 7.29 10.19
C SER A 26 -1.95 6.31 10.77
N VAL A 27 -1.12 6.74 11.72
CA VAL A 27 -0.09 5.92 12.34
C VAL A 27 -0.45 5.64 13.78
N GLN A 28 -0.38 4.37 14.18
CA GLN A 28 -0.64 3.93 15.55
C GLN A 28 0.43 2.93 16.01
N VAL A 29 0.83 3.01 17.28
CA VAL A 29 1.70 2.04 17.95
C VAL A 29 0.95 1.43 19.13
N SER A 30 0.86 0.12 19.16
CA SER A 30 0.24 -0.64 20.24
C SER A 30 1.26 -1.57 20.90
N ALA A 31 1.48 -1.39 22.20
CA ALA A 31 2.37 -2.20 23.03
C ALA A 31 1.64 -2.90 24.16
N ARG A 32 0.34 -3.23 23.99
CA ARG A 32 -0.51 -3.81 25.04
C ARG A 32 -0.02 -5.16 25.57
N GLN A 33 0.79 -5.88 24.79
CA GLN A 33 1.32 -7.20 25.14
C GLN A 33 2.68 -7.13 25.86
N ILE A 34 3.26 -5.93 26.01
CA ILE A 34 4.55 -5.73 26.65
C ILE A 34 4.33 -5.22 28.08
N GLU A 35 4.68 -6.05 29.08
CA GLU A 35 4.57 -5.69 30.49
C GLU A 35 5.71 -4.76 30.94
N GLY A 36 5.43 -3.89 31.92
CA GLY A 36 6.45 -3.07 32.59
C GLY A 36 7.11 -2.00 31.71
N THR A 37 6.50 -1.62 30.61
CA THR A 37 7.07 -0.64 29.67
C THR A 37 6.54 0.76 29.94
N ASP A 38 7.41 1.73 29.72
CA ASP A 38 7.08 3.15 29.72
C ASP A 38 6.16 3.46 28.54
N ARG A 39 4.91 3.79 28.83
CA ARG A 39 3.90 4.10 27.83
C ARG A 39 4.25 5.37 27.03
N ASP A 40 5.06 6.24 27.59
CA ASP A 40 5.41 7.51 26.96
C ASP A 40 6.44 7.30 25.84
N ALA A 41 7.39 6.38 25.98
CA ALA A 41 8.31 5.99 24.91
C ALA A 41 7.57 5.50 23.63
N PHE A 42 6.46 4.77 23.78
CA PHE A 42 5.67 4.32 22.62
C PHE A 42 4.76 5.40 22.03
N LYS A 43 4.37 6.40 22.80
CA LYS A 43 3.73 7.60 22.26
C LYS A 43 4.71 8.43 21.44
N GLU A 44 5.93 8.58 21.95
CA GLU A 44 7.01 9.25 21.19
C GLU A 44 7.34 8.50 19.89
N LEU A 45 7.49 7.17 19.94
CA LEU A 45 7.67 6.37 18.74
C LEU A 45 6.52 6.57 17.75
N GLN A 46 5.27 6.58 18.22
CA GLN A 46 4.12 6.83 17.35
C GLN A 46 4.18 8.21 16.68
N GLN A 47 4.52 9.24 17.46
CA GLN A 47 4.67 10.60 16.93
C GLN A 47 5.81 10.69 15.91
N ALA A 48 6.97 10.10 16.24
CA ALA A 48 8.12 10.07 15.35
C ALA A 48 7.80 9.33 14.01
N LEU A 49 7.09 8.19 14.08
CA LEU A 49 6.63 7.47 12.90
C LEU A 49 5.60 8.28 12.09
N TYR A 50 4.67 8.95 12.76
CA TYR A 50 3.71 9.83 12.10
C TYR A 50 4.43 10.94 11.34
N GLU A 51 5.37 11.62 11.97
CA GLU A 51 6.16 12.69 11.35
C GLU A 51 7.05 12.16 10.21
N PHE A 52 7.67 11.01 10.41
CA PHE A 52 8.51 10.36 9.40
C PHE A 52 7.73 10.06 8.11
N VAL A 53 6.49 9.57 8.23
CA VAL A 53 5.66 9.23 7.06
C VAL A 53 5.03 10.46 6.44
N ASN A 54 4.45 11.35 7.26
CA ASN A 54 3.62 12.45 6.76
C ASN A 54 4.40 13.72 6.43
N ASN A 55 5.57 13.97 7.05
CA ASN A 55 6.31 15.21 6.86
C ASN A 55 7.48 15.08 5.86
N ARG A 56 7.81 13.84 5.45
CA ARG A 56 8.85 13.60 4.46
C ARG A 56 8.31 13.77 3.05
N ILE A 57 9.11 14.34 2.16
CA ILE A 57 8.87 14.39 0.71
C ILE A 57 9.34 13.06 0.12
N TRP A 58 8.42 12.27 -0.43
CA TRP A 58 8.70 10.95 -1.01
C TRP A 58 8.87 10.98 -2.52
N THR A 59 8.31 12.02 -3.17
CA THR A 59 8.33 12.17 -4.63
C THR A 59 8.66 13.60 -5.04
N ASN A 60 8.84 13.81 -6.34
CA ASN A 60 9.01 15.17 -6.90
C ASN A 60 7.67 15.75 -7.39
N TYR A 61 6.54 15.09 -7.11
CA TYR A 61 5.22 15.55 -7.52
C TYR A 61 4.56 16.38 -6.43
N ASN A 62 3.80 17.39 -6.84
CA ASN A 62 2.99 18.18 -5.93
C ASN A 62 1.57 17.63 -5.87
N TYR A 63 1.23 16.99 -4.77
CA TYR A 63 -0.12 16.51 -4.51
C TYR A 63 -0.97 17.63 -3.91
N LYS A 64 -2.20 17.78 -4.36
CA LYS A 64 -3.18 18.59 -3.66
C LYS A 64 -3.64 17.85 -2.40
N LEU A 65 -4.27 18.56 -1.47
CA LEU A 65 -4.72 17.99 -0.20
C LEU A 65 -5.67 16.81 -0.40
N GLU A 66 -6.57 16.92 -1.37
CA GLU A 66 -7.54 15.90 -1.77
C GLU A 66 -6.95 14.74 -2.58
N GLU A 67 -5.72 14.89 -3.07
CA GLU A 67 -5.01 13.88 -3.85
C GLU A 67 -4.07 13.03 -2.98
N ARG A 68 -3.93 13.36 -1.69
CA ARG A 68 -3.06 12.63 -0.78
C ARG A 68 -3.52 11.20 -0.61
N ILE A 69 -2.54 10.32 -0.57
CA ILE A 69 -2.76 8.88 -0.47
C ILE A 69 -3.14 8.50 0.96
N GLU A 70 -4.37 8.04 1.15
CA GLU A 70 -4.87 7.61 2.45
C GLU A 70 -4.39 6.21 2.82
N CYS A 71 -3.67 6.10 3.93
CA CYS A 71 -3.23 4.81 4.44
C CYS A 71 -3.28 4.72 5.97
N THR A 72 -3.26 3.49 6.47
CA THR A 72 -3.16 3.19 7.90
C THR A 72 -1.96 2.29 8.12
N ILE A 73 -1.14 2.65 9.11
CA ILE A 73 0.02 1.89 9.56
C ILE A 73 -0.16 1.65 11.07
N LEU A 74 -0.47 0.42 11.45
CA LEU A 74 -0.58 0.03 12.85
C LEU A 74 0.57 -0.92 13.20
N LEU A 75 1.53 -0.42 13.98
CA LEU A 75 2.60 -1.22 14.57
C LEU A 75 2.11 -1.83 15.89
N THR A 76 1.99 -3.14 15.95
CA THR A 76 1.64 -3.86 17.17
C THR A 76 2.88 -4.59 17.67
N LEU A 77 3.40 -4.17 18.84
CA LEU A 77 4.53 -4.80 19.48
C LEU A 77 4.05 -6.01 20.29
N SER A 78 4.69 -7.15 20.11
CA SER A 78 4.34 -8.42 20.78
C SER A 78 5.37 -8.88 21.78
N GLU A 79 6.64 -8.48 21.62
CA GLU A 79 7.76 -8.92 22.45
C GLU A 79 8.81 -7.82 22.56
N ARG A 80 9.39 -7.66 23.76
CA ARG A 80 10.60 -6.90 24.01
C ARG A 80 11.75 -7.87 24.20
N ILE A 81 12.69 -7.92 23.25
CA ILE A 81 13.82 -8.86 23.28
C ILE A 81 14.92 -8.35 24.22
N SER A 82 15.20 -7.06 24.18
CA SER A 82 16.19 -6.37 25.02
C SER A 82 15.66 -4.99 25.46
N SER A 83 16.51 -4.18 26.05
CA SER A 83 16.16 -2.80 26.45
C SER A 83 15.61 -1.95 25.32
N ASP A 84 16.08 -2.18 24.11
CA ASP A 84 15.85 -1.37 22.90
C ASP A 84 15.39 -2.17 21.69
N GLN A 85 15.29 -3.51 21.78
CA GLN A 85 14.94 -4.38 20.66
C GLN A 85 13.54 -4.97 20.82
N TYR A 86 12.73 -4.85 19.77
CA TYR A 86 11.32 -5.21 19.75
C TYR A 86 10.97 -6.10 18.58
N LYS A 87 9.99 -7.00 18.80
CA LYS A 87 9.27 -7.73 17.75
C LYS A 87 7.81 -7.32 17.71
N GLY A 88 7.20 -7.49 16.52
CA GLY A 88 5.79 -7.17 16.36
C GLY A 88 5.25 -7.55 15.00
N LYS A 89 4.21 -6.81 14.60
CA LYS A 89 3.61 -6.89 13.26
C LYS A 89 3.19 -5.52 12.80
N LEU A 90 3.22 -5.29 11.48
CA LEU A 90 2.67 -4.10 10.83
C LEU A 90 1.36 -4.47 10.14
N ASN A 91 0.26 -3.84 10.56
CA ASN A 91 -1.00 -3.88 9.83
C ASN A 91 -1.04 -2.68 8.89
N LEU A 92 -1.20 -2.95 7.62
CA LEU A 92 -1.05 -2.00 6.52
C LEU A 92 -2.34 -1.97 5.70
N VAL A 93 -2.97 -0.80 5.61
CA VAL A 93 -4.16 -0.61 4.78
C VAL A 93 -3.94 0.60 3.88
N LEU A 94 -4.08 0.39 2.58
CA LEU A 94 -4.09 1.44 1.57
C LEU A 94 -5.49 1.58 1.00
N ARG A 95 -6.01 2.81 0.94
CA ARG A 95 -7.31 3.14 0.37
C ARG A 95 -7.18 4.16 -0.75
N ARG A 96 -8.11 4.11 -1.67
CA ARG A 96 -8.22 5.05 -2.78
C ARG A 96 -9.66 5.54 -2.91
N PRO A 97 -9.91 6.85 -2.98
CA PRO A 97 -11.23 7.37 -3.28
C PRO A 97 -11.63 7.00 -4.71
N VAL A 98 -12.91 6.61 -4.89
CA VAL A 98 -13.50 6.35 -6.19
C VAL A 98 -14.09 7.64 -6.73
N TYR A 99 -13.78 7.97 -7.99
CA TYR A 99 -14.14 9.23 -8.63
C TYR A 99 -15.63 9.57 -8.49
N LYS A 100 -15.91 10.80 -8.06
CA LYS A 100 -17.26 11.36 -7.82
C LYS A 100 -18.16 10.53 -6.91
N THR A 101 -17.61 9.79 -5.96
CA THR A 101 -18.36 9.03 -4.97
C THR A 101 -17.80 9.28 -3.56
N ASN A 102 -18.55 8.87 -2.53
CA ASN A 102 -18.05 8.84 -1.14
C ASN A 102 -17.46 7.46 -0.77
N TYR A 103 -17.19 6.61 -1.76
CA TYR A 103 -16.66 5.27 -1.55
C TYR A 103 -15.14 5.26 -1.68
N ASN A 104 -14.48 4.69 -0.68
CA ASN A 104 -13.05 4.41 -0.70
C ASN A 104 -12.82 2.91 -0.91
N THR A 105 -12.18 2.57 -2.01
CA THR A 105 -11.81 1.19 -2.32
C THR A 105 -10.52 0.80 -1.63
N THR A 106 -10.43 -0.43 -1.12
CA THR A 106 -9.21 -0.94 -0.50
C THR A 106 -8.24 -1.43 -1.59
N MET A 107 -7.04 -0.85 -1.62
CA MET A 107 -5.97 -1.22 -2.56
C MET A 107 -5.06 -2.30 -2.00
N LEU A 108 -4.78 -2.23 -0.69
CA LEU A 108 -3.98 -3.18 0.05
C LEU A 108 -4.54 -3.35 1.46
N ASN A 109 -4.62 -4.59 1.92
CA ASN A 109 -4.88 -4.95 3.31
C ASN A 109 -3.96 -6.11 3.68
N TYR A 110 -2.86 -5.80 4.39
CA TYR A 110 -1.79 -6.75 4.64
C TYR A 110 -1.26 -6.66 6.06
N ILE A 111 -0.89 -7.80 6.62
CA ILE A 111 -0.20 -7.90 7.91
C ILE A 111 1.19 -8.47 7.66
N ASP A 112 2.21 -7.62 7.78
CA ASP A 112 3.60 -8.05 7.83
C ASP A 112 3.92 -8.55 9.24
N LYS A 113 4.37 -9.79 9.33
CA LYS A 113 4.74 -10.46 10.59
C LYS A 113 6.24 -10.51 10.82
N ASP A 114 7.03 -10.15 9.81
CA ASP A 114 8.49 -10.17 9.86
C ASP A 114 9.01 -8.81 10.36
N VAL A 115 8.57 -8.41 11.56
CA VAL A 115 8.87 -7.12 12.19
C VAL A 115 9.74 -7.34 13.42
N GLN A 116 11.00 -6.94 13.31
CA GLN A 116 11.95 -6.86 14.40
C GLN A 116 12.82 -5.63 14.18
N PHE A 117 13.03 -4.81 15.21
CA PHE A 117 13.80 -3.56 15.07
C PHE A 117 14.36 -3.11 16.42
N THR A 118 15.33 -2.21 16.36
CA THR A 118 15.89 -1.50 17.51
C THR A 118 15.33 -0.08 17.51
N TYR A 119 14.94 0.40 18.69
CA TYR A 119 14.51 1.77 18.94
C TYR A 119 14.84 2.18 20.37
N SER A 120 15.50 3.32 20.53
CA SER A 120 15.73 3.99 21.81
C SER A 120 14.88 5.26 21.90
N GLU A 121 14.33 5.55 23.09
CA GLU A 121 13.55 6.76 23.32
C GLU A 121 14.32 8.02 22.92
N GLY A 122 13.67 8.93 22.21
CA GLY A 122 14.29 10.16 21.69
C GLY A 122 15.19 9.95 20.46
N GLU A 123 15.37 8.73 19.95
CA GLU A 123 16.18 8.47 18.76
C GLU A 123 15.48 8.97 17.49
N PRO A 124 16.12 9.83 16.68
CA PRO A 124 15.53 10.32 15.46
C PRO A 124 15.42 9.20 14.41
N LEU A 125 14.27 9.13 13.72
CA LEU A 125 14.02 8.17 12.64
C LEU A 125 14.69 8.66 11.36
N ILE A 126 15.90 8.18 11.08
CA ILE A 126 16.70 8.53 9.89
C ILE A 126 16.56 7.44 8.84
N TYR A 127 16.24 7.83 7.61
CA TYR A 127 16.23 6.96 6.45
C TYR A 127 17.17 7.49 5.37
N ALA A 128 18.07 6.66 4.91
CA ALA A 128 18.99 6.94 3.80
C ALA A 128 18.65 6.07 2.59
N GLU A 129 18.42 6.66 1.41
CA GLU A 129 17.97 5.94 0.21
C GLU A 129 18.96 4.87 -0.26
N ASN A 130 20.27 5.10 -0.07
CA ASN A 130 21.33 4.28 -0.64
C ASN A 130 22.01 3.35 0.38
N SER A 131 21.49 3.26 1.60
CA SER A 131 22.07 2.40 2.64
C SER A 131 21.00 1.89 3.61
N PHE A 132 21.28 0.74 4.21
CA PHE A 132 20.50 0.22 5.32
C PHE A 132 21.09 0.75 6.63
N SER A 133 20.36 1.64 7.32
CA SER A 133 20.79 2.22 8.60
C SER A 133 19.99 1.69 9.79
N ASN A 134 18.68 1.54 9.63
CA ASN A 134 17.78 1.09 10.68
C ASN A 134 16.62 0.30 10.06
N ASN A 135 16.28 -0.85 10.67
CA ASN A 135 15.25 -1.72 10.11
C ASN A 135 13.84 -1.10 10.15
N LEU A 136 13.50 -0.37 11.23
CA LEU A 136 12.17 0.24 11.35
C LEU A 136 11.94 1.26 10.23
N THR A 137 12.88 2.20 10.03
CA THR A 137 12.76 3.23 9.00
C THR A 137 12.78 2.63 7.59
N SER A 138 13.59 1.58 7.37
CA SER A 138 13.63 0.87 6.09
C SER A 138 12.31 0.16 5.80
N MET A 139 11.70 -0.52 6.78
CA MET A 139 10.38 -1.16 6.62
C MET A 139 9.28 -0.14 6.29
N ILE A 140 9.22 0.96 7.02
CA ILE A 140 8.21 2.00 6.80
C ILE A 140 8.41 2.65 5.44
N ALA A 141 9.64 3.04 5.07
CA ALA A 141 9.93 3.61 3.75
C ALA A 141 9.58 2.64 2.61
N TYR A 142 9.89 1.36 2.78
CA TYR A 142 9.52 0.30 1.83
C TYR A 142 8.01 0.29 1.58
N TYR A 143 7.19 0.29 2.63
CA TYR A 143 5.73 0.25 2.45
C TYR A 143 5.17 1.57 1.92
N VAL A 144 5.75 2.72 2.26
CA VAL A 144 5.37 3.98 1.63
C VAL A 144 5.60 3.93 0.11
N TYR A 145 6.75 3.42 -0.36
CA TYR A 145 6.99 3.26 -1.79
C TYR A 145 6.06 2.22 -2.43
N VAL A 146 5.70 1.15 -1.73
CA VAL A 146 4.67 0.20 -2.21
C VAL A 146 3.31 0.90 -2.34
N PHE A 147 2.90 1.75 -1.40
CA PHE A 147 1.66 2.51 -1.45
C PHE A 147 1.64 3.49 -2.62
N LEU A 148 2.70 4.28 -2.78
CA LEU A 148 2.88 5.19 -3.91
C LEU A 148 2.79 4.45 -5.24
N GLY A 149 3.43 3.29 -5.33
CA GLY A 149 3.41 2.48 -6.54
C GLY A 149 2.05 1.90 -6.87
N LEU A 150 1.33 1.36 -5.89
CA LEU A 150 -0.01 0.82 -6.09
C LEU A 150 -1.01 1.93 -6.46
N ASP A 151 -0.91 3.08 -5.80
CA ASP A 151 -1.72 4.24 -6.13
C ASP A 151 -1.48 4.70 -7.58
N ALA A 152 -0.22 4.88 -7.96
CA ALA A 152 0.17 5.27 -9.34
C ALA A 152 -0.30 4.24 -10.39
N ASP A 153 -0.21 2.93 -10.10
CA ASP A 153 -0.75 1.88 -10.96
C ASP A 153 -2.26 1.98 -11.13
N SER A 154 -2.99 2.50 -10.15
CA SER A 154 -4.44 2.66 -10.23
C SER A 154 -4.89 3.81 -11.15
N PHE A 155 -4.01 4.77 -11.43
CA PHE A 155 -4.26 5.92 -12.32
C PHE A 155 -3.63 5.79 -13.70
N SER A 156 -2.51 5.07 -13.81
CA SER A 156 -1.75 4.89 -15.05
C SER A 156 -1.20 3.47 -15.15
N LYS A 157 -1.37 2.84 -16.30
CA LYS A 157 -0.88 1.48 -16.54
C LYS A 157 0.62 1.37 -16.28
N LEU A 158 1.01 0.57 -15.29
CA LEU A 158 2.38 0.41 -14.79
C LEU A 158 3.06 1.69 -14.28
N GLY A 159 2.27 2.71 -13.93
CA GLY A 159 2.78 3.98 -13.42
C GLY A 159 3.55 3.88 -12.10
N GLY A 160 3.33 2.81 -11.34
CA GLY A 160 4.01 2.54 -10.08
C GLY A 160 5.45 2.03 -10.20
N THR A 161 5.93 1.71 -11.41
CA THR A 161 7.27 1.10 -11.61
C THR A 161 8.40 1.86 -10.92
N PRO A 162 8.54 3.20 -11.03
CA PRO A 162 9.63 3.92 -10.38
C PRO A 162 9.62 3.81 -8.84
N TYR A 163 8.44 3.69 -8.24
CA TYR A 163 8.30 3.52 -6.80
C TYR A 163 8.65 2.11 -6.35
N PHE A 164 8.26 1.10 -7.14
CA PHE A 164 8.64 -0.28 -6.85
C PHE A 164 10.14 -0.52 -7.03
N GLU A 165 10.81 0.19 -7.94
CA GLU A 165 12.28 0.18 -8.07
C GLU A 165 12.95 0.78 -6.82
N LYS A 166 12.38 1.84 -6.22
CA LYS A 166 12.85 2.37 -4.93
C LYS A 166 12.63 1.34 -3.79
N ALA A 167 11.48 0.69 -3.77
CA ALA A 167 11.23 -0.41 -2.82
C ALA A 167 12.23 -1.56 -3.01
N GLN A 168 12.59 -1.91 -4.25
CA GLN A 168 13.61 -2.91 -4.56
C GLN A 168 14.99 -2.51 -4.05
N SER A 169 15.37 -1.25 -4.20
CA SER A 169 16.65 -0.74 -3.68
C SER A 169 16.73 -0.90 -2.16
N ILE A 170 15.64 -0.68 -1.43
CA ILE A 170 15.59 -0.93 0.02
C ILE A 170 15.79 -2.41 0.33
N VAL A 171 15.12 -3.31 -0.41
CA VAL A 171 15.29 -4.76 -0.24
C VAL A 171 16.74 -5.17 -0.52
N GLN A 172 17.38 -4.61 -1.56
CA GLN A 172 18.77 -4.89 -1.90
C GLN A 172 19.73 -4.42 -0.79
N ASN A 173 19.53 -3.21 -0.26
CA ASN A 173 20.34 -2.68 0.83
C ASN A 173 20.21 -3.50 2.12
N ALA A 174 19.06 -4.14 2.33
CA ALA A 174 18.76 -4.95 3.52
C ALA A 174 19.19 -6.43 3.41
N GLN A 175 19.87 -6.87 2.32
CA GLN A 175 20.20 -8.30 2.14
C GLN A 175 21.18 -8.85 3.18
N ASN A 176 22.00 -7.99 3.77
CA ASN A 176 23.02 -8.38 4.74
C ASN A 176 22.57 -8.20 6.21
N THR A 177 21.36 -7.69 6.44
CA THR A 177 20.84 -7.53 7.80
C THR A 177 20.46 -8.86 8.45
N SER A 178 20.45 -8.92 9.78
CA SER A 178 19.96 -10.07 10.56
C SER A 178 18.44 -10.07 10.73
N GLU A 179 17.79 -8.92 10.53
CA GLU A 179 16.35 -8.76 10.70
C GLU A 179 15.57 -9.46 9.60
N PRO A 180 14.41 -10.07 9.95
CA PRO A 180 13.64 -10.91 9.03
C PRO A 180 12.86 -10.11 7.98
N GLY A 181 12.46 -10.81 6.92
CA GLY A 181 11.51 -10.33 5.91
C GLY A 181 12.13 -9.70 4.67
N TRP A 182 13.46 -9.76 4.51
CA TRP A 182 14.16 -9.16 3.39
C TRP A 182 14.76 -10.15 2.39
N LYS A 183 14.87 -11.42 2.76
CA LYS A 183 15.62 -12.42 1.99
C LYS A 183 14.70 -13.47 1.37
N ALA A 184 15.04 -13.93 0.18
CA ALA A 184 14.24 -14.88 -0.60
C ALA A 184 14.00 -16.22 0.11
N PHE A 185 14.98 -16.67 0.90
CA PHE A 185 14.96 -18.00 1.53
C PHE A 185 14.23 -18.05 2.88
N GLU A 186 13.84 -16.90 3.45
CA GLU A 186 13.18 -16.85 4.77
C GLU A 186 11.74 -17.37 4.69
N ASN A 187 10.94 -16.84 3.78
CA ASN A 187 9.59 -17.29 3.48
C ASN A 187 9.11 -16.69 2.15
N MET A 188 8.01 -17.23 1.59
CA MET A 188 7.45 -16.80 0.30
C MET A 188 6.48 -15.60 0.39
N LYS A 189 6.32 -14.98 1.55
CA LYS A 189 5.31 -13.95 1.83
C LYS A 189 5.92 -12.76 2.57
N ASN A 190 7.10 -12.34 2.14
CA ASN A 190 7.84 -11.24 2.74
C ASN A 190 8.06 -10.09 1.74
N ARG A 191 8.79 -9.05 2.17
CA ARG A 191 9.08 -7.85 1.36
C ARG A 191 9.88 -8.16 0.11
N TYR A 192 10.80 -9.14 0.15
CA TYR A 192 11.53 -9.60 -1.03
C TYR A 192 10.57 -10.10 -2.12
N TRP A 193 9.69 -11.05 -1.77
CA TRP A 193 8.78 -11.66 -2.75
C TRP A 193 7.68 -10.70 -3.21
N LEU A 194 7.25 -9.77 -2.36
CA LEU A 194 6.32 -8.73 -2.81
C LEU A 194 6.97 -7.86 -3.88
N THR A 195 8.21 -7.42 -3.65
CA THR A 195 8.95 -6.59 -4.61
C THR A 195 9.22 -7.35 -5.91
N GLU A 196 9.63 -8.61 -5.81
CA GLU A 196 9.86 -9.47 -6.96
C GLU A 196 8.59 -9.60 -7.79
N ASN A 197 7.44 -9.87 -7.17
CA ASN A 197 6.18 -9.99 -7.87
C ASN A 197 5.70 -8.65 -8.50
N LEU A 198 6.01 -7.51 -7.89
CA LEU A 198 5.65 -6.19 -8.43
C LEU A 198 6.45 -5.82 -9.67
N LEU A 199 7.70 -6.28 -9.80
CA LEU A 199 8.61 -5.90 -10.88
C LEU A 199 8.80 -6.97 -11.95
N ASN A 200 8.56 -8.25 -11.63
CA ASN A 200 8.75 -9.34 -12.58
C ASN A 200 7.68 -9.31 -13.69
N PRO A 201 8.11 -9.33 -14.98
CA PRO A 201 7.20 -9.31 -16.12
C PRO A 201 6.12 -10.39 -16.14
N GLN A 202 6.34 -11.55 -15.51
CA GLN A 202 5.36 -12.63 -15.42
C GLN A 202 4.10 -12.24 -14.64
N TYR A 203 4.21 -11.31 -13.68
CA TYR A 203 3.10 -10.81 -12.87
C TYR A 203 2.54 -9.48 -13.36
N ARG A 204 3.10 -8.93 -14.45
CA ARG A 204 2.66 -7.68 -15.05
C ARG A 204 1.14 -7.59 -15.26
N PRO A 205 0.42 -8.65 -15.69
CA PRO A 205 -1.04 -8.57 -15.85
C PRO A 205 -1.79 -8.24 -14.55
N ILE A 206 -1.24 -8.57 -13.35
CA ILE A 206 -1.87 -8.18 -12.09
C ILE A 206 -1.85 -6.65 -11.93
N ARG A 207 -0.74 -6.00 -12.23
CA ARG A 207 -0.61 -4.54 -12.18
C ARG A 207 -1.46 -3.84 -13.26
N GLU A 208 -1.53 -4.42 -14.45
CA GLU A 208 -2.43 -3.93 -15.49
C GLU A 208 -3.90 -4.05 -15.06
N SER A 209 -4.26 -5.14 -14.37
CA SER A 209 -5.59 -5.30 -13.77
C SER A 209 -5.89 -4.20 -12.73
N ILE A 210 -4.92 -3.73 -11.94
CA ILE A 210 -5.13 -2.63 -11.00
C ILE A 210 -5.62 -1.38 -11.73
N TYR A 211 -4.99 -1.00 -12.84
CA TYR A 211 -5.43 0.14 -13.66
C TYR A 211 -6.82 -0.06 -14.26
N GLU A 212 -7.04 -1.20 -14.93
CA GLU A 212 -8.32 -1.48 -15.60
C GLU A 212 -9.48 -1.54 -14.58
N TYR A 213 -9.26 -2.17 -13.42
CA TYR A 213 -10.24 -2.28 -12.35
C TYR A 213 -10.63 -0.92 -11.77
N HIS A 214 -9.65 -0.08 -11.44
CA HIS A 214 -9.91 1.18 -10.75
C HIS A 214 -10.25 2.30 -11.73
N ARG A 215 -9.33 2.62 -12.66
CA ARG A 215 -9.50 3.77 -13.55
C ARG A 215 -10.55 3.55 -14.62
N LYS A 216 -10.57 2.34 -15.22
CA LYS A 216 -11.50 1.99 -16.29
C LYS A 216 -12.78 1.32 -15.78
N GLY A 217 -12.76 0.78 -14.57
CA GLY A 217 -13.89 0.14 -13.92
C GLY A 217 -14.59 1.06 -12.92
N LEU A 218 -14.10 1.10 -11.68
CA LEU A 218 -14.76 1.81 -10.57
C LEU A 218 -15.01 3.29 -10.87
N ASP A 219 -14.02 4.02 -11.40
CA ASP A 219 -14.16 5.46 -11.68
C ASP A 219 -15.21 5.75 -12.76
N LEU A 220 -15.48 4.83 -13.68
CA LEU A 220 -16.49 4.98 -14.72
C LEU A 220 -17.91 4.57 -14.27
N MET A 221 -18.05 3.89 -13.13
CA MET A 221 -19.38 3.51 -12.63
C MET A 221 -20.23 4.73 -12.28
N TYR A 222 -19.64 5.88 -12.00
CA TYR A 222 -20.40 7.12 -11.79
C TYR A 222 -21.21 7.50 -13.03
N ASP A 223 -20.60 7.41 -14.22
CA ASP A 223 -21.26 7.79 -15.48
C ASP A 223 -22.12 6.64 -16.04
N ASN A 224 -21.63 5.40 -15.95
CA ASN A 224 -22.33 4.21 -16.44
C ASN A 224 -21.92 2.95 -15.66
N VAL A 225 -22.81 2.48 -14.79
CA VAL A 225 -22.56 1.34 -13.91
C VAL A 225 -22.26 0.05 -14.70
N GLU A 226 -23.00 -0.22 -15.79
CA GLU A 226 -22.82 -1.44 -16.58
C GLU A 226 -21.50 -1.45 -17.36
N ASN A 227 -21.09 -0.32 -17.91
CA ASN A 227 -19.78 -0.19 -18.53
C ASN A 227 -18.66 -0.39 -17.50
N GLY A 228 -18.80 0.20 -16.32
CA GLY A 228 -17.86 -0.01 -15.23
C GLY A 228 -17.76 -1.48 -14.82
N ARG A 229 -18.91 -2.18 -14.65
CA ARG A 229 -18.93 -3.63 -14.37
C ARG A 229 -18.25 -4.45 -15.46
N THR A 230 -18.52 -4.13 -16.73
CA THR A 230 -17.89 -4.83 -17.87
C THR A 230 -16.38 -4.69 -17.83
N ASN A 231 -15.87 -3.48 -17.61
CA ASN A 231 -14.43 -3.23 -17.55
C ASN A 231 -13.80 -3.91 -16.33
N ILE A 232 -14.50 -3.96 -15.19
CA ILE A 232 -14.04 -4.73 -14.03
C ILE A 232 -13.97 -6.23 -14.37
N ALA A 233 -14.99 -6.80 -15.02
CA ALA A 233 -14.97 -8.20 -15.44
C ALA A 233 -13.79 -8.50 -16.38
N GLU A 234 -13.52 -7.62 -17.34
CA GLU A 234 -12.36 -7.75 -18.23
C GLU A 234 -11.02 -7.66 -17.47
N SER A 235 -10.93 -6.80 -16.45
CA SER A 235 -9.73 -6.71 -15.60
C SER A 235 -9.44 -8.01 -14.85
N LEU A 236 -10.47 -8.77 -14.46
CA LEU A 236 -10.31 -10.08 -13.79
C LEU A 236 -9.72 -11.15 -14.73
N LYS A 237 -9.89 -11.03 -16.04
CA LYS A 237 -9.25 -11.92 -17.02
C LYS A 237 -7.73 -11.75 -17.04
N LEU A 238 -7.22 -10.55 -16.76
CA LEU A 238 -5.78 -10.32 -16.60
C LEU A 238 -5.22 -11.07 -15.38
N LEU A 239 -6.00 -11.11 -14.27
CA LEU A 239 -5.64 -11.92 -13.11
C LEU A 239 -5.63 -13.40 -13.45
N GLN A 240 -6.64 -13.88 -14.17
CA GLN A 240 -6.72 -15.27 -14.64
C GLN A 240 -5.53 -15.64 -15.53
N GLN A 241 -5.16 -14.77 -16.47
CA GLN A 241 -3.97 -14.93 -17.31
C GLN A 241 -2.69 -15.08 -16.48
N SER A 242 -2.48 -14.18 -15.50
CA SER A 242 -1.32 -14.24 -14.61
C SER A 242 -1.32 -15.52 -13.76
N ASN A 243 -2.47 -15.93 -13.21
CA ASN A 243 -2.59 -17.13 -12.42
C ASN A 243 -2.29 -18.41 -13.21
N ARG A 244 -2.72 -18.47 -14.48
CA ARG A 244 -2.43 -19.59 -15.38
C ARG A 244 -0.94 -19.69 -15.72
N ALA A 245 -0.28 -18.53 -15.92
CA ALA A 245 1.14 -18.48 -16.22
C ALA A 245 1.99 -18.87 -14.99
N LYS A 246 1.63 -18.39 -13.81
CA LYS A 246 2.33 -18.68 -12.55
C LYS A 246 1.37 -18.60 -11.36
N PRO A 247 0.80 -19.73 -10.94
CA PRO A 247 -0.18 -19.77 -9.86
C PRO A 247 0.44 -19.44 -8.49
N GLY A 248 -0.39 -18.91 -7.59
CA GLY A 248 -0.03 -18.76 -6.19
C GLY A 248 0.92 -17.62 -5.85
N SER A 249 1.04 -16.59 -6.72
CA SER A 249 1.89 -15.43 -6.43
C SER A 249 1.42 -14.68 -5.17
N PHE A 250 2.35 -14.10 -4.44
CA PHE A 250 2.06 -13.34 -3.24
C PHE A 250 1.25 -12.06 -3.56
N LEU A 251 1.59 -11.35 -4.63
CA LEU A 251 0.87 -10.18 -5.11
C LEU A 251 -0.60 -10.50 -5.46
N MET A 252 -0.86 -11.62 -6.15
CA MET A 252 -2.22 -12.08 -6.46
C MET A 252 -3.04 -12.27 -5.19
N ARG A 253 -2.46 -12.92 -4.19
CA ARG A 253 -3.11 -13.14 -2.91
C ARG A 253 -3.48 -11.83 -2.22
N LEU A 254 -2.56 -10.86 -2.16
CA LEU A 254 -2.83 -9.55 -1.55
C LEU A 254 -3.93 -8.79 -2.30
N TYR A 255 -3.93 -8.87 -3.63
CA TYR A 255 -5.00 -8.30 -4.46
C TYR A 255 -6.36 -8.92 -4.11
N LEU A 256 -6.46 -10.23 -4.11
CA LEU A 256 -7.70 -10.96 -3.82
C LEU A 256 -8.20 -10.72 -2.39
N ASP A 257 -7.30 -10.68 -1.40
CA ASP A 257 -7.66 -10.38 -0.01
C ASP A 257 -8.23 -8.97 0.15
N SER A 258 -7.78 -8.03 -0.68
CA SER A 258 -8.28 -6.64 -0.68
C SER A 258 -9.57 -6.46 -1.46
N LYS A 259 -9.83 -7.27 -2.50
CA LYS A 259 -10.91 -7.05 -3.49
C LYS A 259 -12.07 -8.04 -3.43
N ARG A 260 -11.91 -9.16 -2.73
CA ARG A 260 -12.92 -10.25 -2.72
C ARG A 260 -14.33 -9.77 -2.44
N ASP A 261 -14.51 -9.08 -1.32
CA ASP A 261 -15.84 -8.65 -0.89
C ASP A 261 -16.41 -7.55 -1.78
N GLU A 262 -15.54 -6.67 -2.32
CA GLU A 262 -15.92 -5.63 -3.27
C GLU A 262 -16.41 -6.26 -4.58
N ILE A 263 -15.69 -7.25 -5.12
CA ILE A 263 -16.09 -7.99 -6.33
C ILE A 263 -17.44 -8.67 -6.13
N ILE A 264 -17.65 -9.34 -4.99
CA ILE A 264 -18.93 -10.00 -4.68
C ILE A 264 -20.09 -9.00 -4.65
N LYS A 265 -19.88 -7.82 -4.10
CA LYS A 265 -20.90 -6.76 -4.04
C LYS A 265 -21.20 -6.20 -5.44
N ILE A 266 -20.18 -5.85 -6.21
CA ILE A 266 -20.31 -5.26 -7.54
C ILE A 266 -21.10 -6.20 -8.47
N PHE A 267 -20.75 -7.48 -8.49
CA PHE A 267 -21.36 -8.44 -9.41
C PHE A 267 -22.66 -9.08 -8.88
N GLY A 268 -22.98 -8.92 -7.60
CA GLY A 268 -24.29 -9.33 -7.07
C GLY A 268 -25.49 -8.68 -7.79
N GLU A 269 -25.27 -7.53 -8.44
CA GLU A 269 -26.27 -6.78 -9.22
C GLU A 269 -26.02 -6.83 -10.74
N GLY A 270 -25.09 -7.62 -11.22
CA GLY A 270 -24.76 -7.76 -12.63
C GLY A 270 -25.77 -8.61 -13.43
N SER A 271 -25.60 -8.64 -14.76
CA SER A 271 -26.39 -9.53 -15.62
C SER A 271 -26.06 -11.01 -15.34
N PRO A 272 -26.99 -11.97 -15.57
CA PRO A 272 -26.75 -13.39 -15.32
C PRO A 272 -25.50 -13.93 -16.04
N LYS A 273 -25.25 -13.46 -17.27
CA LYS A 273 -24.08 -13.83 -18.05
C LYS A 273 -22.78 -13.38 -17.37
N THR A 274 -22.71 -12.10 -16.98
CA THR A 274 -21.53 -11.52 -16.32
C THR A 274 -21.29 -12.17 -14.96
N LYS A 275 -22.34 -12.42 -14.18
CA LYS A 275 -22.27 -13.13 -12.90
C LYS A 275 -21.60 -14.49 -13.06
N THR A 276 -22.06 -15.30 -14.03
CA THR A 276 -21.52 -16.65 -14.30
C THR A 276 -20.05 -16.58 -14.71
N GLU A 277 -19.70 -15.66 -15.61
CA GLU A 277 -18.34 -15.47 -16.06
C GLU A 277 -17.39 -15.12 -14.90
N VAL A 278 -17.76 -14.12 -14.10
CA VAL A 278 -16.95 -13.68 -12.94
C VAL A 278 -16.81 -14.78 -11.91
N VAL A 279 -17.88 -15.48 -11.57
CA VAL A 279 -17.79 -16.61 -10.61
C VAL A 279 -16.84 -17.69 -11.10
N ASN A 280 -16.85 -18.02 -12.39
CA ASN A 280 -15.92 -19.01 -12.95
C ASN A 280 -14.47 -18.55 -12.86
N ILE A 281 -14.18 -17.29 -13.22
CA ILE A 281 -12.85 -16.69 -13.10
C ILE A 281 -12.39 -16.73 -11.62
N MET A 282 -13.24 -16.24 -10.71
CA MET A 282 -12.87 -16.14 -9.30
C MET A 282 -12.66 -17.50 -8.63
N LYS A 283 -13.44 -18.52 -8.99
CA LYS A 283 -13.23 -19.89 -8.51
C LYS A 283 -11.93 -20.51 -9.03
N GLU A 284 -11.49 -20.13 -10.23
CA GLU A 284 -10.21 -20.59 -10.78
C GLU A 284 -9.02 -19.95 -10.06
N ILE A 285 -9.07 -18.62 -9.81
CA ILE A 285 -7.92 -17.89 -9.24
C ILE A 285 -7.88 -17.88 -7.71
N ASP A 286 -9.02 -18.12 -7.04
CA ASP A 286 -9.16 -18.15 -5.57
C ASP A 286 -10.08 -19.31 -5.14
N PRO A 287 -9.69 -20.57 -5.42
CA PRO A 287 -10.55 -21.73 -5.17
C PRO A 287 -10.89 -21.92 -3.69
N ALA A 288 -10.01 -21.50 -2.78
CA ALA A 288 -10.25 -21.57 -1.34
C ALA A 288 -11.45 -20.73 -0.85
N ASN A 289 -11.86 -19.74 -1.63
CA ASN A 289 -13.02 -18.88 -1.35
C ASN A 289 -14.16 -19.07 -2.37
N GLY A 290 -14.17 -20.15 -3.13
CA GLY A 290 -15.16 -20.47 -4.18
C GLY A 290 -16.61 -20.34 -3.74
N ASP A 291 -16.93 -20.77 -2.50
CA ASP A 291 -18.28 -20.68 -1.94
C ASP A 291 -18.73 -19.24 -1.71
N LYS A 292 -17.85 -18.35 -1.33
CA LYS A 292 -18.15 -16.92 -1.18
C LYS A 292 -18.53 -16.30 -2.51
N TYR A 293 -17.84 -16.65 -3.60
CA TYR A 293 -18.15 -16.15 -4.93
C TYR A 293 -19.46 -16.73 -5.47
N SER A 294 -19.86 -17.92 -5.05
CA SER A 294 -21.18 -18.49 -5.41
C SER A 294 -22.35 -17.64 -4.93
N ALA A 295 -22.16 -16.78 -3.92
CA ALA A 295 -23.18 -15.83 -3.46
C ALA A 295 -23.57 -14.80 -4.55
N ILE A 296 -22.69 -14.53 -5.53
CA ILE A 296 -22.98 -13.65 -6.68
C ILE A 296 -24.17 -14.18 -7.50
N LEU A 297 -24.29 -15.50 -7.62
CA LEU A 297 -25.35 -16.14 -8.42
C LEU A 297 -26.71 -16.21 -7.68
N ARG A 298 -26.73 -15.99 -6.36
CA ARG A 298 -27.95 -16.12 -5.54
C ARG A 298 -28.74 -14.82 -5.41
N LYS A 299 -28.16 -13.71 -5.78
CA LYS A 299 -28.76 -12.37 -5.83
C LYS A 299 -29.25 -12.06 -7.24
#